data_e810431c20b2178eaf777a3ad2cc2fef
#
_entry.id   e810431c20b2178eaf777a3ad2cc2fef
#
_cell.length_a   1.000
_cell.length_b   1.000
_cell.length_c   1.000
_cell.angle_alpha   90.00
_cell.angle_beta   90.00
_cell.angle_gamma   90.00
#
_symmetry.space_group_name_H-M   'P 1'
#
loop_
_entity.id
_entity.type
_entity.pdbx_description
1 polymer ?
#
loop_
_entity_poly.entity_id
_entity_poly.type
_entity_poly.pdbx_seq_one_letter_code
_entity_poly.pdbx_strand_id
1 'polypeptide(L)'
;MAIEGLSIPFPSILVVPTYGYFSHPTLPEIVLMSFWMSITCTVFSFVPYIVSNKLEVKIKKRFSKKFQKGQRWFHKYGEWSILFSRLLGVGYISYVAGMSKISWWKYGFLTFIGVYPWAFILLFLGQLYKGNAEEISRLVGQYRWYIFISLLILAVGYGLFYTRRNSERLK
;
A
#
# COMPACT_ATOMS: atom_id res chain seq x y z
N MET A 1 -0.65 8.29 -3.47
CA MET A 1 -0.39 8.42 -2.01
C MET A 1 -1.66 8.50 -1.16
N ALA A 2 -2.62 9.42 -1.40
CA ALA A 2 -3.86 9.49 -0.61
C ALA A 2 -4.69 8.19 -0.70
N ILE A 3 -4.91 7.68 -1.90
CA ILE A 3 -5.66 6.43 -2.16
C ILE A 3 -4.98 5.23 -1.48
N GLU A 4 -3.64 5.15 -1.53
CA GLU A 4 -2.86 4.13 -0.86
C GLU A 4 -2.94 4.25 0.67
N GLY A 5 -2.94 5.49 1.19
CA GLY A 5 -3.19 5.77 2.61
C GLY A 5 -4.53 5.22 3.09
N LEU A 6 -5.59 5.31 2.28
CA LEU A 6 -6.90 4.72 2.55
C LEU A 6 -6.92 3.19 2.52
N SER A 7 -5.76 2.55 2.31
CA SER A 7 -5.62 1.08 2.17
C SER A 7 -6.37 0.49 0.98
N ILE A 8 -6.65 1.32 -0.04
CA ILE A 8 -7.16 0.87 -1.33
C ILE A 8 -5.96 0.43 -2.16
N PRO A 9 -6.00 -0.76 -2.79
CA PRO A 9 -4.90 -1.23 -3.62
C PRO A 9 -4.70 -0.27 -4.80
N PHE A 10 -3.59 0.44 -4.79
CA PHE A 10 -3.21 1.39 -5.84
C PHE A 10 -1.79 1.07 -6.32
N PRO A 11 -1.54 1.03 -7.62
CA PRO A 11 -0.24 0.65 -8.18
C PRO A 11 0.79 1.81 -8.07
N SER A 12 1.05 2.27 -6.85
CA SER A 12 2.02 3.36 -6.57
C SER A 12 3.41 3.06 -7.09
N ILE A 13 3.79 1.77 -7.10
CA ILE A 13 5.06 1.30 -7.65
C ILE A 13 5.23 1.63 -9.15
N LEU A 14 4.16 1.84 -9.89
CA LEU A 14 4.19 2.25 -11.29
C LEU A 14 4.01 3.77 -11.44
N VAL A 15 3.07 4.35 -10.70
CA VAL A 15 2.69 5.76 -10.85
C VAL A 15 3.77 6.70 -10.34
N VAL A 16 4.39 6.40 -9.19
CA VAL A 16 5.39 7.29 -8.59
C VAL A 16 6.67 7.38 -9.42
N PRO A 17 7.28 6.28 -9.89
CA PRO A 17 8.43 6.38 -10.78
C PRO A 17 8.09 7.03 -12.13
N THR A 18 6.91 6.77 -12.68
CA THR A 18 6.46 7.44 -13.92
C THR A 18 6.37 8.94 -13.73
N TYR A 19 5.86 9.41 -12.60
CA TYR A 19 5.85 10.83 -12.26
C TYR A 19 7.27 11.37 -12.11
N GLY A 20 8.18 10.67 -11.41
CA GLY A 20 9.60 11.04 -11.29
C GLY A 20 10.30 11.11 -12.64
N TYR A 21 9.94 10.24 -13.57
CA TYR A 21 10.46 10.25 -14.93
C TYR A 21 10.03 11.49 -15.70
N PHE A 22 8.73 11.83 -15.74
CA PHE A 22 8.21 12.95 -16.52
C PHE A 22 8.54 14.33 -15.92
N SER A 23 8.56 14.44 -14.59
CA SER A 23 8.81 15.72 -13.92
C SER A 23 10.29 16.10 -13.86
N HIS A 24 11.22 15.17 -14.11
CA HIS A 24 12.66 15.37 -14.04
C HIS A 24 13.12 16.12 -12.78
N PRO A 25 12.70 15.73 -11.59
CA PRO A 25 12.96 16.49 -10.39
C PRO A 25 14.44 16.47 -10.03
N THR A 26 14.95 17.58 -9.49
CA THR A 26 16.27 17.64 -8.87
C THR A 26 16.28 16.89 -7.53
N LEU A 27 17.46 16.54 -7.01
CA LEU A 27 17.56 15.84 -5.71
C LEU A 27 16.82 16.56 -4.57
N PRO A 28 16.95 17.90 -4.39
CA PRO A 28 16.16 18.62 -3.37
C PRO A 28 14.65 18.50 -3.58
N GLU A 29 14.20 18.53 -4.82
CA GLU A 29 12.78 18.38 -5.15
C GLU A 29 12.28 16.95 -4.84
N ILE A 30 13.09 15.91 -5.10
CA ILE A 30 12.75 14.53 -4.71
C ILE A 30 12.58 14.43 -3.20
N VAL A 31 13.48 15.01 -2.41
CA VAL A 31 13.38 15.03 -0.94
C VAL A 31 12.08 15.71 -0.51
N LEU A 32 11.77 16.88 -1.07
CA LEU A 32 10.57 17.64 -0.73
C LEU A 32 9.28 16.91 -1.17
N MET A 33 9.27 16.37 -2.38
CA MET A 33 8.13 15.61 -2.91
C MET A 33 7.87 14.34 -2.07
N SER A 34 8.93 13.61 -1.73
CA SER A 34 8.82 12.41 -0.88
C SER A 34 8.28 12.74 0.50
N PHE A 35 8.67 13.90 1.05
CA PHE A 35 8.18 14.40 2.32
C PHE A 35 6.65 14.67 2.27
N TRP A 36 6.19 15.42 1.27
CA TRP A 36 4.76 15.70 1.10
C TRP A 36 3.92 14.46 0.78
N MET A 37 4.48 13.55 -0.05
CA MET A 37 3.84 12.27 -0.33
C MET A 37 3.65 11.44 0.94
N SER A 38 4.66 11.43 1.82
CA SER A 38 4.62 10.68 3.09
C SER A 38 3.65 11.29 4.09
N ILE A 39 3.58 12.63 4.19
CA ILE A 39 2.56 13.32 4.99
C ILE A 39 1.17 12.95 4.50
N THR A 40 0.92 13.09 3.20
CA THR A 40 -0.37 12.79 2.60
C THR A 40 -0.79 11.35 2.87
N CYS A 41 0.11 10.39 2.62
CA CYS A 41 -0.17 8.97 2.89
C CYS A 41 -0.46 8.72 4.38
N THR A 42 0.30 9.34 5.28
CA THR A 42 0.13 9.20 6.73
C THR A 42 -1.22 9.75 7.18
N VAL A 43 -1.59 10.97 6.75
CA VAL A 43 -2.88 11.60 7.10
C VAL A 43 -4.05 10.72 6.64
N PHE A 44 -4.04 10.28 5.39
CA PHE A 44 -5.12 9.44 4.88
C PHE A 44 -5.13 8.04 5.50
N SER A 45 -4.01 7.53 5.99
CA SER A 45 -3.94 6.24 6.67
C SER A 45 -4.59 6.23 8.06
N PHE A 46 -4.82 7.40 8.66
CA PHE A 46 -5.59 7.49 9.90
C PHE A 46 -7.06 7.12 9.71
N VAL A 47 -7.62 7.27 8.50
CA VAL A 47 -9.02 6.89 8.23
C VAL A 47 -9.26 5.40 8.51
N PRO A 48 -8.58 4.45 7.83
CA PRO A 48 -8.74 3.03 8.12
C PRO A 48 -8.29 2.64 9.54
N TYR A 49 -7.31 3.32 10.11
CA TYR A 49 -6.89 3.13 11.49
C TYR A 49 -8.02 3.45 12.48
N ILE A 50 -8.66 4.64 12.39
CA ILE A 50 -9.75 5.06 13.28
C ILE A 50 -10.99 4.18 13.09
N VAL A 51 -11.32 3.87 11.82
CA VAL A 51 -12.46 2.99 11.51
C VAL A 51 -12.26 1.61 12.13
N SER A 52 -11.07 1.05 12.05
CA SER A 52 -10.78 -0.27 12.60
C SER A 52 -10.76 -0.27 14.13
N ASN A 53 -10.27 0.80 14.75
CA ASN A 53 -10.28 0.94 16.20
C ASN A 53 -11.71 0.97 16.77
N LYS A 54 -12.65 1.66 16.07
CA LYS A 54 -14.05 1.75 16.47
C LYS A 54 -14.88 0.52 16.14
N LEU A 55 -14.54 -0.21 15.06
CA LEU A 55 -15.33 -1.32 14.51
C LEU A 55 -14.68 -2.69 14.73
N GLU A 56 -13.84 -2.83 15.75
CA GLU A 56 -13.05 -4.04 16.06
C GLU A 56 -13.86 -5.34 15.95
N VAL A 57 -15.04 -5.39 16.53
CA VAL A 57 -15.88 -6.61 16.62
C VAL A 57 -16.43 -7.03 15.24
N LYS A 58 -16.86 -6.06 14.40
CA LYS A 58 -17.43 -6.35 13.08
C LYS A 58 -16.36 -6.77 12.07
N ILE A 59 -15.17 -6.17 12.16
CA ILE A 59 -14.06 -6.42 11.24
C ILE A 59 -13.40 -7.77 11.55
N LYS A 60 -13.24 -8.15 12.81
CA LYS A 60 -12.74 -9.49 13.20
C LYS A 60 -13.53 -10.64 12.57
N LYS A 61 -14.87 -10.52 12.53
CA LYS A 61 -15.72 -11.55 11.88
C LYS A 61 -15.53 -11.66 10.37
N ARG A 62 -15.24 -10.55 9.68
CA ARG A 62 -15.18 -10.49 8.21
C ARG A 62 -13.81 -10.83 7.62
N PHE A 63 -12.72 -10.56 8.35
CA PHE A 63 -11.33 -10.69 7.86
C PHE A 63 -10.48 -11.68 8.66
N SER A 64 -11.08 -12.72 9.26
CA SER A 64 -10.43 -13.58 10.24
C SER A 64 -9.06 -14.15 9.84
N LYS A 65 -8.91 -14.69 8.62
CA LYS A 65 -7.64 -15.33 8.18
C LYS A 65 -6.51 -14.32 7.88
N LYS A 66 -6.78 -13.23 7.14
CA LYS A 66 -5.77 -12.19 6.84
C LYS A 66 -5.40 -11.40 8.10
N PHE A 67 -6.38 -11.20 8.97
CA PHE A 67 -6.20 -10.54 10.25
C PHE A 67 -5.31 -11.35 11.21
N GLN A 68 -5.53 -12.66 11.35
CA GLN A 68 -4.69 -13.53 12.17
C GLN A 68 -3.23 -13.53 11.71
N LYS A 69 -2.98 -13.47 10.40
CA LYS A 69 -1.61 -13.35 9.87
C LYS A 69 -0.97 -12.01 10.26
N GLY A 70 -1.71 -10.91 10.12
CA GLY A 70 -1.26 -9.58 10.56
C GLY A 70 -1.03 -9.50 12.06
N GLN A 71 -1.90 -10.07 12.88
CA GLN A 71 -1.73 -10.15 14.33
C GLN A 71 -0.51 -10.98 14.74
N ARG A 72 -0.24 -12.13 14.09
CA ARG A 72 0.96 -12.93 14.37
C ARG A 72 2.24 -12.13 14.07
N TRP A 73 2.28 -11.40 12.96
CA TRP A 73 3.39 -10.49 12.64
C TRP A 73 3.53 -9.40 13.70
N PHE A 74 2.41 -8.85 14.12
CA PHE A 74 2.36 -7.83 15.14
C PHE A 74 2.84 -8.34 16.51
N HIS A 75 2.45 -9.55 16.91
CA HIS A 75 2.95 -10.20 18.14
C HIS A 75 4.44 -10.51 18.07
N LYS A 76 4.96 -10.83 16.87
CA LYS A 76 6.38 -11.17 16.71
C LYS A 76 7.30 -9.95 16.64
N TYR A 77 6.88 -8.89 15.96
CA TYR A 77 7.72 -7.71 15.68
C TYR A 77 7.23 -6.43 16.37
N GLY A 78 6.13 -6.50 17.10
CA GLY A 78 5.56 -5.34 17.80
C GLY A 78 5.19 -4.19 16.86
N GLU A 79 5.36 -2.97 17.36
CA GLU A 79 5.04 -1.73 16.64
C GLU A 79 5.88 -1.53 15.35
N TRP A 80 7.10 -2.10 15.31
CA TRP A 80 7.99 -2.06 14.14
C TRP A 80 7.42 -2.74 12.89
N SER A 81 6.45 -3.65 13.07
CA SER A 81 5.75 -4.26 11.95
C SER A 81 5.03 -3.26 11.06
N ILE A 82 4.67 -2.09 11.58
CA ILE A 82 4.07 -1.00 10.81
C ILE A 82 5.09 -0.47 9.80
N LEU A 83 6.30 -0.16 10.27
CA LEU A 83 7.38 0.36 9.45
C LEU A 83 7.74 -0.61 8.32
N PHE A 84 8.00 -1.87 8.65
CA PHE A 84 8.35 -2.89 7.64
C PHE A 84 7.21 -3.14 6.65
N SER A 85 5.96 -3.15 7.11
CA SER A 85 4.81 -3.31 6.22
C SER A 85 4.65 -2.14 5.27
N ARG A 86 4.95 -0.92 5.71
CA ARG A 86 4.92 0.27 4.85
C ARG A 86 6.05 0.28 3.83
N LEU A 87 7.25 -0.13 4.21
CA LEU A 87 8.37 -0.34 3.28
C LEU A 87 8.06 -1.39 2.20
N LEU A 88 7.22 -2.38 2.51
CA LEU A 88 6.79 -3.42 1.56
C LEU A 88 5.50 -3.04 0.81
N GLY A 89 4.97 -1.83 0.97
CA GLY A 89 3.74 -1.37 0.32
C GLY A 89 2.46 -2.06 0.81
N VAL A 90 2.47 -2.61 2.03
CA VAL A 90 1.34 -3.36 2.59
C VAL A 90 0.32 -2.41 3.23
N GLY A 91 -0.72 -2.03 2.48
CA GLY A 91 -1.74 -1.06 2.92
C GLY A 91 -2.62 -1.52 4.09
N TYR A 92 -2.95 -2.81 4.20
CA TYR A 92 -3.88 -3.31 5.24
C TYR A 92 -3.34 -3.23 6.68
N ILE A 93 -2.07 -2.87 6.87
CA ILE A 93 -1.47 -2.71 8.21
C ILE A 93 -2.19 -1.64 9.05
N SER A 94 -2.81 -0.64 8.41
CA SER A 94 -3.60 0.39 9.09
C SER A 94 -4.75 -0.21 9.90
N TYR A 95 -5.45 -1.22 9.34
CA TYR A 95 -6.53 -1.91 10.04
C TYR A 95 -6.00 -2.74 11.21
N VAL A 96 -4.87 -3.40 11.04
CA VAL A 96 -4.24 -4.21 12.12
C VAL A 96 -3.79 -3.30 13.25
N ALA A 97 -3.15 -2.18 12.93
CA ALA A 97 -2.67 -1.20 13.90
C ALA A 97 -3.82 -0.59 14.73
N GLY A 98 -4.93 -0.21 14.08
CA GLY A 98 -6.10 0.32 14.77
C GLY A 98 -6.76 -0.70 15.71
N MET A 99 -6.90 -1.96 15.28
CA MET A 99 -7.44 -3.03 16.12
C MET A 99 -6.50 -3.44 17.26
N SER A 100 -5.21 -3.24 17.10
CA SER A 100 -4.21 -3.50 18.16
C SER A 100 -4.07 -2.34 19.15
N LYS A 101 -4.91 -1.28 19.00
CA LYS A 101 -4.95 -0.11 19.89
C LYS A 101 -3.60 0.58 20.11
N ILE A 102 -2.77 0.61 19.05
CA ILE A 102 -1.50 1.33 19.09
C ILE A 102 -1.78 2.81 19.28
N SER A 103 -0.91 3.49 20.01
CA SER A 103 -0.98 4.95 20.14
C SER A 103 -0.93 5.62 18.75
N TRP A 104 -1.81 6.57 18.51
CA TRP A 104 -1.92 7.29 17.24
C TRP A 104 -0.63 8.01 16.83
N TRP A 105 0.11 8.56 17.78
CA TRP A 105 1.42 9.17 17.55
C TRP A 105 2.45 8.17 17.02
N LYS A 106 2.57 7.02 17.67
CA LYS A 106 3.49 5.96 17.24
C LYS A 106 3.10 5.43 15.85
N TYR A 107 1.80 5.23 15.63
CA TYR A 107 1.30 4.81 14.32
C TYR A 107 1.64 5.82 13.23
N GLY A 108 1.37 7.12 13.44
CA GLY A 108 1.68 8.18 12.49
C GLY A 108 3.18 8.27 12.20
N PHE A 109 4.01 8.29 13.24
CA PHE A 109 5.46 8.38 13.12
C PHE A 109 6.08 7.20 12.36
N LEU A 110 5.69 5.97 12.73
CA LEU A 110 6.19 4.76 12.06
C LEU A 110 5.68 4.65 10.61
N THR A 111 4.46 5.10 10.35
CA THR A 111 3.93 5.17 8.98
C THR A 111 4.71 6.18 8.14
N PHE A 112 4.96 7.37 8.67
CA PHE A 112 5.73 8.41 7.98
C PHE A 112 7.15 7.92 7.64
N ILE A 113 7.88 7.40 8.64
CA ILE A 113 9.25 6.88 8.44
C ILE A 113 9.26 5.68 7.47
N GLY A 114 8.23 4.86 7.45
CA GLY A 114 8.14 3.73 6.53
C GLY A 114 7.84 4.14 5.08
N VAL A 115 7.00 5.15 4.88
CA VAL A 115 6.59 5.61 3.55
C VAL A 115 7.65 6.53 2.92
N TYR A 116 8.34 7.35 3.71
CA TYR A 116 9.29 8.33 3.21
C TYR A 116 10.41 7.72 2.36
N PRO A 117 11.20 6.73 2.84
CA PRO A 117 12.26 6.12 2.02
C PRO A 117 11.68 5.38 0.81
N TRP A 118 10.50 4.79 0.93
CA TRP A 118 9.80 4.16 -0.19
C TRP A 118 9.48 5.15 -1.31
N ALA A 119 8.86 6.29 -0.97
CA ALA A 119 8.52 7.33 -1.93
C ALA A 119 9.79 7.94 -2.56
N PHE A 120 10.84 8.16 -1.73
CA PHE A 120 12.13 8.65 -2.20
C PHE A 120 12.76 7.71 -3.24
N ILE A 121 12.85 6.43 -2.92
CA ILE A 121 13.44 5.42 -3.82
C ILE A 121 12.69 5.37 -5.14
N LEU A 122 11.36 5.37 -5.10
CA LEU A 122 10.55 5.29 -6.32
C LEU A 122 10.70 6.55 -7.21
N LEU A 123 10.71 7.75 -6.61
CA LEU A 123 10.95 8.99 -7.36
C LEU A 123 12.37 9.04 -7.95
N PHE A 124 13.36 8.63 -7.16
CA PHE A 124 14.77 8.59 -7.59
C PHE A 124 14.98 7.59 -8.72
N LEU A 125 14.38 6.39 -8.64
CA LEU A 125 14.41 5.42 -9.73
C LEU A 125 13.75 6.00 -10.99
N GLY A 126 12.63 6.69 -10.86
CA GLY A 126 12.00 7.37 -12.00
C GLY A 126 12.92 8.42 -12.64
N GLN A 127 13.65 9.19 -11.82
CA GLN A 127 14.62 10.17 -12.31
C GLN A 127 15.82 9.49 -13.01
N LEU A 128 16.34 8.38 -12.50
CA LEU A 128 17.47 7.68 -13.09
C LEU A 128 17.17 7.15 -14.51
N TYR A 129 15.92 6.83 -14.80
CA TYR A 129 15.49 6.38 -16.12
C TYR A 129 15.43 7.48 -17.19
N LYS A 130 16.03 8.64 -16.95
CA LYS A 130 16.08 9.83 -17.86
C LYS A 130 16.51 9.58 -19.31
N GLY A 131 17.02 8.41 -19.65
CA GLY A 131 17.61 8.14 -20.97
C GLY A 131 16.79 7.25 -21.90
N ASN A 132 15.79 6.51 -21.42
CA ASN A 132 15.18 5.44 -22.21
C ASN A 132 13.64 5.42 -22.09
N ALA A 133 12.99 6.54 -22.49
CA ALA A 133 11.53 6.58 -22.62
C ALA A 133 11.01 5.48 -23.54
N GLU A 134 11.76 5.19 -24.60
CA GLU A 134 11.45 4.10 -25.54
C GLU A 134 11.59 2.72 -24.88
N GLU A 135 12.58 2.52 -24.04
CA GLU A 135 12.76 1.25 -23.30
C GLU A 135 11.67 1.03 -22.25
N ILE A 136 11.28 2.07 -21.50
CA ILE A 136 10.15 1.96 -20.54
C ILE A 136 8.85 1.72 -21.31
N SER A 137 8.60 2.44 -22.39
CA SER A 137 7.43 2.24 -23.25
C SER A 137 7.43 0.83 -23.85
N ARG A 138 8.59 0.31 -24.25
CA ARG A 138 8.77 -1.04 -24.75
C ARG A 138 8.55 -2.09 -23.65
N LEU A 139 9.11 -1.89 -22.46
CA LEU A 139 8.90 -2.78 -21.31
C LEU A 139 7.44 -2.78 -20.85
N VAL A 140 6.83 -1.62 -20.69
CA VAL A 140 5.40 -1.52 -20.38
C VAL A 140 4.55 -2.14 -21.49
N GLY A 141 4.90 -1.91 -22.75
CA GLY A 141 4.24 -2.54 -23.91
C GLY A 141 4.40 -4.05 -23.91
N GLN A 142 5.60 -4.56 -23.61
CA GLN A 142 5.91 -5.99 -23.57
C GLN A 142 5.25 -6.68 -22.36
N TYR A 143 5.21 -6.03 -21.20
CA TYR A 143 4.60 -6.58 -19.98
C TYR A 143 3.13 -6.22 -19.80
N ARG A 144 2.55 -5.37 -20.68
CA ARG A 144 1.13 -4.95 -20.65
C ARG A 144 0.18 -6.15 -20.59
N TRP A 145 0.43 -7.18 -21.39
CA TRP A 145 -0.37 -8.39 -21.42
C TRP A 145 -0.23 -9.21 -20.12
N TYR A 146 0.96 -9.30 -19.56
CA TYR A 146 1.19 -10.01 -18.28
C TYR A 146 0.51 -9.28 -17.10
N ILE A 147 0.57 -7.94 -17.08
CA ILE A 147 -0.13 -7.10 -16.09
C ILE A 147 -1.64 -7.28 -16.26
N PHE A 148 -2.15 -7.23 -17.50
CA PHE A 148 -3.57 -7.39 -17.76
C PHE A 148 -4.06 -8.80 -17.40
N ILE A 149 -3.32 -9.85 -17.74
CA ILE A 149 -3.64 -11.24 -17.40
C ILE A 149 -3.59 -11.44 -15.88
N SER A 150 -2.60 -10.89 -15.18
CA SER A 150 -2.51 -11.02 -13.72
C SER A 150 -3.67 -10.30 -13.02
N LEU A 151 -4.08 -9.14 -13.49
CA LEU A 151 -5.26 -8.43 -13.00
C LEU A 151 -6.56 -9.20 -13.28
N LEU A 152 -6.65 -9.81 -14.48
CA LEU A 152 -7.80 -10.63 -14.86
C LEU A 152 -7.89 -11.89 -13.99
N ILE A 153 -6.78 -12.58 -13.75
CA ILE A 153 -6.70 -13.76 -12.85
C ILE A 153 -7.09 -13.37 -11.43
N LEU A 154 -6.62 -12.22 -10.92
CA LEU A 154 -7.00 -11.72 -9.61
C LEU A 154 -8.49 -11.38 -9.54
N ALA A 155 -9.06 -10.75 -10.58
CA ALA A 155 -10.47 -10.41 -10.66
C ALA A 155 -11.35 -11.67 -10.74
N VAL A 156 -10.98 -12.63 -11.59
CA VAL A 156 -11.68 -13.93 -11.72
C VAL A 156 -11.55 -14.74 -10.42
N GLY A 157 -10.34 -14.84 -9.85
CA GLY A 157 -10.12 -15.51 -8.56
C GLY A 157 -10.93 -14.89 -7.43
N TYR A 158 -11.04 -13.56 -7.39
CA TYR A 158 -11.89 -12.86 -6.44
C TYR A 158 -13.39 -13.13 -6.70
N GLY A 159 -13.82 -13.12 -7.95
CA GLY A 159 -15.20 -13.43 -8.36
C GLY A 159 -15.60 -14.87 -8.00
N LEU A 160 -14.75 -15.84 -8.29
CA LEU A 160 -14.98 -17.27 -7.93
C LEU A 160 -14.97 -17.48 -6.41
N PHE A 161 -14.10 -16.78 -5.69
CA PHE A 161 -14.08 -16.82 -4.23
C PHE A 161 -15.36 -16.21 -3.63
N TYR A 162 -15.85 -15.14 -4.24
CA TYR A 162 -17.09 -14.48 -3.80
C TYR A 162 -18.33 -15.33 -4.06
N THR A 163 -18.43 -15.96 -5.23
CA THR A 163 -19.55 -16.84 -5.60
C THR A 163 -19.56 -18.13 -4.77
N ARG A 164 -18.42 -18.79 -4.54
CA ARG A 164 -18.35 -19.96 -3.65
C ARG A 164 -18.78 -19.64 -2.23
N ARG A 165 -18.44 -18.47 -1.73
CA ARG A 165 -18.81 -18.03 -0.38
C ARG A 165 -20.31 -17.74 -0.23
N ASN A 166 -20.98 -17.30 -1.29
CA ASN A 166 -22.44 -17.11 -1.27
C ASN A 166 -23.21 -18.42 -1.40
N SER A 167 -22.68 -19.41 -2.10
CA SER A 167 -23.31 -20.74 -2.24
C SER A 167 -23.30 -21.54 -0.93
N GLU A 168 -22.30 -21.32 -0.04
CA GLU A 168 -22.25 -21.96 1.29
C GLU A 168 -23.18 -21.29 2.33
N ARG A 169 -23.77 -20.14 2.01
CA ARG A 169 -24.74 -19.46 2.89
C ARG A 169 -26.20 -19.79 2.58
N LEU A 170 -26.45 -20.49 1.47
CA LEU A 170 -27.80 -20.89 1.02
C LEU A 170 -28.07 -22.39 1.23
N LYS A 171 -27.13 -23.12 1.85
CA LYS A 171 -27.33 -24.46 2.41
C LYS A 171 -27.25 -24.39 3.94
#